data_12d878bcd31f6389924490766b7f040c
#
_entry.id   12d878bcd31f6389924490766b7f040c
#
_cell.length_a   1.000
_cell.length_b   1.000
_cell.length_c   1.000
_cell.angle_alpha   90.00
_cell.angle_beta   90.00
_cell.angle_gamma   90.00
#
_symmetry.space_group_name_H-M   'P 1'
#
loop_
_entity.id
_entity.type
_entity.pdbx_description
1 polymer ?
#
loop_
_entity_poly.entity_id
_entity_poly.type
_entity_poly.pdbx_seq_one_letter_code
_entity_poly.pdbx_strand_id
1 'polypeptide(L)'
;MTRQTVGRSAAASSEQGIVIVAVLWILAALASLATIFSVHLSNSARALAVNDTALRAQALISASVELSAYQLHLAGEQARPAQGSFRTRLNGADLAVSFVSEAARVNLNNASKELLAGLLSVLGAAEDNASEYADRIIAWRTRPTQEGNEDARYRAAGRPYSPRQAPFVHVNELGLVLGLPPALVERALPFVTVFSGVSGVDALTAPPEVIAALPGMTPLTLRQFLNDRAALPNDAAAIASALGAAKSSATAQKSQAYRLLISVRLPNGRESSSEIVIGLGGGEDPYRVLSWQDDATVRRRTQTGP
;
A
#
# COMPACT_ATOMS: atom_id res chain seq x y z
N MET A 1 -7.44 106.86 -28.07
CA MET A 1 -6.59 106.16 -27.14
C MET A 1 -7.33 104.90 -26.71
N THR A 2 -7.02 103.82 -27.33
CA THR A 2 -7.71 102.51 -27.13
C THR A 2 -6.70 101.51 -26.54
N ARG A 3 -6.88 101.02 -25.34
CA ARG A 3 -6.07 100.00 -24.73
C ARG A 3 -6.73 98.63 -24.94
N GLN A 4 -6.03 97.80 -25.65
CA GLN A 4 -6.36 96.36 -25.74
C GLN A 4 -5.93 95.65 -24.47
N THR A 5 -6.86 94.92 -23.88
CA THR A 5 -6.59 93.93 -22.86
C THR A 5 -6.50 92.57 -23.54
N VAL A 6 -5.29 92.00 -23.60
CA VAL A 6 -5.04 90.65 -24.09
C VAL A 6 -5.34 89.70 -22.98
N GLY A 7 -6.22 88.74 -23.27
CA GLY A 7 -6.64 87.64 -22.35
C GLY A 7 -5.53 86.62 -22.08
N ARG A 8 -5.34 86.30 -20.81
CA ARG A 8 -4.60 85.15 -20.31
C ARG A 8 -5.61 84.09 -19.83
N SER A 9 -5.96 83.16 -20.68
CA SER A 9 -6.80 82.08 -20.31
C SER A 9 -6.55 80.81 -21.20
N ALA A 10 -5.34 80.30 -21.19
CA ALA A 10 -5.10 79.02 -21.90
C ALA A 10 -4.12 78.02 -21.20
N ALA A 11 -3.59 78.40 -20.01
CA ALA A 11 -2.60 77.53 -19.33
C ALA A 11 -3.19 76.66 -18.23
N ALA A 12 -4.41 76.90 -17.74
CA ALA A 12 -4.98 76.15 -16.61
C ALA A 12 -5.64 74.80 -17.01
N SER A 13 -5.99 74.57 -18.28
CA SER A 13 -6.68 73.33 -18.73
C SER A 13 -5.74 72.15 -19.02
N SER A 14 -4.45 72.36 -19.29
CA SER A 14 -3.50 71.32 -19.57
C SER A 14 -2.96 70.62 -18.29
N GLU A 15 -2.83 71.38 -17.19
CA GLU A 15 -2.38 70.86 -15.91
C GLU A 15 -3.43 69.98 -15.26
N GLN A 16 -4.73 70.28 -15.39
CA GLN A 16 -5.82 69.40 -14.89
C GLN A 16 -5.90 68.07 -15.61
N GLY A 17 -5.59 68.03 -16.91
CA GLY A 17 -5.56 66.78 -17.66
C GLY A 17 -4.44 65.74 -17.19
N ILE A 18 -3.25 66.30 -16.87
CA ILE A 18 -2.12 65.53 -16.38
C ILE A 18 -2.41 64.95 -14.98
N VAL A 19 -3.04 65.72 -14.10
CA VAL A 19 -3.40 65.26 -12.75
C VAL A 19 -4.41 64.09 -12.83
N ILE A 20 -5.43 64.19 -13.68
CA ILE A 20 -6.43 63.15 -13.86
C ILE A 20 -5.76 61.80 -14.36
N VAL A 21 -4.87 61.90 -15.34
CA VAL A 21 -4.12 60.74 -15.85
C VAL A 21 -3.24 60.13 -14.76
N ALA A 22 -2.53 60.95 -13.98
CA ALA A 22 -1.72 60.46 -12.85
C ALA A 22 -2.56 59.73 -11.80
N VAL A 23 -3.72 60.27 -11.43
CA VAL A 23 -4.64 59.64 -10.48
C VAL A 23 -5.16 58.29 -11.03
N LEU A 24 -5.53 58.26 -12.33
CA LEU A 24 -5.96 57.01 -12.96
C LEU A 24 -4.87 55.94 -12.96
N TRP A 25 -3.60 56.34 -13.21
CA TRP A 25 -2.47 55.41 -13.14
C TRP A 25 -2.22 54.88 -11.72
N ILE A 26 -2.33 55.74 -10.70
CA ILE A 26 -2.23 55.34 -9.30
C ILE A 26 -3.36 54.37 -8.93
N LEU A 27 -4.60 54.71 -9.33
CA LEU A 27 -5.74 53.80 -9.09
C LEU A 27 -5.58 52.45 -9.80
N ALA A 28 -5.10 52.45 -11.05
CA ALA A 28 -4.82 51.21 -11.79
C ALA A 28 -3.71 50.39 -11.12
N ALA A 29 -2.65 51.06 -10.64
CA ALA A 29 -1.57 50.40 -9.90
C ALA A 29 -2.07 49.79 -8.57
N LEU A 30 -2.87 50.53 -7.81
CA LEU A 30 -3.47 50.06 -6.55
C LEU A 30 -4.45 48.87 -6.79
N ALA A 31 -5.28 48.98 -7.85
CA ALA A 31 -6.19 47.89 -8.22
C ALA A 31 -5.43 46.63 -8.62
N SER A 32 -4.34 46.79 -9.37
CA SER A 32 -3.47 45.66 -9.75
C SER A 32 -2.82 45.02 -8.52
N LEU A 33 -2.30 45.84 -7.61
CA LEU A 33 -1.70 45.35 -6.36
C LEU A 33 -2.72 44.62 -5.48
N ALA A 34 -3.93 45.15 -5.34
CA ALA A 34 -5.02 44.56 -4.58
C ALA A 34 -5.43 43.21 -5.19
N THR A 35 -5.48 43.10 -6.52
CA THR A 35 -5.79 41.85 -7.24
C THR A 35 -4.71 40.79 -7.01
N ILE A 36 -3.42 41.16 -7.16
CA ILE A 36 -2.29 40.26 -6.93
C ILE A 36 -2.31 39.75 -5.47
N PHE A 37 -2.52 40.65 -4.53
CA PHE A 37 -2.58 40.29 -3.11
C PHE A 37 -3.75 39.34 -2.80
N SER A 38 -4.94 39.64 -3.37
CA SER A 38 -6.13 38.79 -3.21
C SER A 38 -5.91 37.38 -3.76
N VAL A 39 -5.29 37.24 -4.94
CA VAL A 39 -4.96 35.94 -5.54
C VAL A 39 -3.93 35.21 -4.68
N HIS A 40 -2.88 35.90 -4.20
CA HIS A 40 -1.87 35.29 -3.35
C HIS A 40 -2.46 34.79 -2.02
N LEU A 41 -3.30 35.59 -1.37
CA LEU A 41 -3.98 35.20 -0.13
C LEU A 41 -4.92 34.02 -0.33
N SER A 42 -5.68 34.02 -1.42
CA SER A 42 -6.57 32.90 -1.77
C SER A 42 -5.80 31.60 -2.02
N ASN A 43 -4.66 31.67 -2.70
CA ASN A 43 -3.81 30.47 -2.96
C ASN A 43 -3.17 29.95 -1.66
N SER A 44 -2.71 30.83 -0.79
CA SER A 44 -2.16 30.47 0.53
C SER A 44 -3.22 29.81 1.42
N ALA A 45 -4.44 30.39 1.45
CA ALA A 45 -5.56 29.78 2.20
C ALA A 45 -5.95 28.41 1.67
N ARG A 46 -5.96 28.21 0.35
CA ARG A 46 -6.22 26.89 -0.27
C ARG A 46 -5.13 25.87 0.07
N ALA A 47 -3.86 26.27 0.02
CA ALA A 47 -2.74 25.40 0.38
C ALA A 47 -2.83 24.93 1.84
N LEU A 48 -3.16 25.84 2.77
CA LEU A 48 -3.37 25.49 4.18
C LEU A 48 -4.56 24.53 4.37
N ALA A 49 -5.68 24.77 3.68
CA ALA A 49 -6.86 23.92 3.77
C ALA A 49 -6.60 22.50 3.22
N VAL A 50 -5.79 22.36 2.16
CA VAL A 50 -5.38 21.04 1.63
C VAL A 50 -4.52 20.31 2.64
N ASN A 51 -3.55 20.99 3.26
CA ASN A 51 -2.65 20.39 4.25
C ASN A 51 -3.42 19.98 5.52
N ASP A 52 -4.34 20.81 6.02
CA ASP A 52 -5.19 20.46 7.17
C ASP A 52 -6.06 19.23 6.90
N THR A 53 -6.60 19.12 5.68
CA THR A 53 -7.39 17.96 5.27
C THR A 53 -6.56 16.68 5.22
N ALA A 54 -5.32 16.75 4.72
CA ALA A 54 -4.40 15.62 4.67
C ALA A 54 -3.99 15.16 6.09
N LEU A 55 -3.66 16.10 6.97
CA LEU A 55 -3.34 15.81 8.38
C LEU A 55 -4.52 15.17 9.12
N ARG A 56 -5.74 15.64 8.89
CA ARG A 56 -6.94 15.03 9.45
C ARG A 56 -7.15 13.61 8.95
N ALA A 57 -6.98 13.36 7.66
CA ALA A 57 -7.09 12.02 7.10
C ALA A 57 -6.05 11.08 7.71
N GLN A 58 -4.78 11.52 7.82
CA GLN A 58 -3.71 10.75 8.43
C GLN A 58 -3.98 10.45 9.92
N ALA A 59 -4.45 11.41 10.69
CA ALA A 59 -4.82 11.20 12.10
C ALA A 59 -5.97 10.18 12.24
N LEU A 60 -6.97 10.21 11.35
CA LEU A 60 -8.07 9.25 11.32
C LEU A 60 -7.61 7.84 10.92
N ILE A 61 -6.68 7.74 9.96
CA ILE A 61 -6.06 6.46 9.61
C ILE A 61 -5.28 5.90 10.80
N SER A 62 -4.45 6.71 11.47
CA SER A 62 -3.72 6.29 12.67
C SER A 62 -4.67 5.83 13.79
N ALA A 63 -5.75 6.57 14.05
CA ALA A 63 -6.76 6.16 15.02
C ALA A 63 -7.45 4.82 14.64
N SER A 64 -7.61 4.56 13.34
CA SER A 64 -8.15 3.30 12.83
C SER A 64 -7.19 2.13 13.05
N VAL A 65 -5.87 2.37 12.93
CA VAL A 65 -4.84 1.36 13.25
C VAL A 65 -4.87 1.02 14.74
N GLU A 66 -4.91 2.03 15.62
CA GLU A 66 -5.02 1.84 17.07
C GLU A 66 -6.25 1.01 17.43
N LEU A 67 -7.41 1.37 16.89
CA LEU A 67 -8.65 0.66 17.14
C LEU A 67 -8.59 -0.80 16.66
N SER A 68 -7.99 -1.03 15.50
CA SER A 68 -7.82 -2.38 14.96
C SER A 68 -6.88 -3.22 15.82
N ALA A 69 -5.74 -2.65 16.21
CA ALA A 69 -4.79 -3.32 17.11
C ALA A 69 -5.43 -3.65 18.46
N TYR A 70 -6.19 -2.72 19.02
CA TYR A 70 -6.93 -2.94 20.28
C TYR A 70 -7.95 -4.07 20.15
N GLN A 71 -8.77 -4.09 19.09
CA GLN A 71 -9.78 -5.16 18.89
C GLN A 71 -9.11 -6.53 18.70
N LEU A 72 -8.01 -6.59 17.92
CA LEU A 72 -7.26 -7.82 17.72
C LEU A 72 -6.57 -8.31 18.98
N HIS A 73 -6.12 -7.39 19.84
CA HIS A 73 -5.52 -7.72 21.14
C HIS A 73 -6.57 -8.20 22.14
N LEU A 74 -7.71 -7.54 22.21
CA LEU A 74 -8.81 -7.86 23.12
C LEU A 74 -9.38 -9.26 22.87
N ALA A 75 -9.42 -9.72 21.61
CA ALA A 75 -9.88 -11.06 21.27
C ALA A 75 -9.00 -12.18 21.85
N GLY A 76 -7.79 -11.87 22.31
CA GLY A 76 -6.81 -12.83 22.79
C GLY A 76 -6.24 -13.71 21.67
N GLU A 77 -5.08 -14.29 21.91
CA GLU A 77 -4.31 -14.98 20.87
C GLU A 77 -5.06 -16.15 20.22
N GLN A 78 -5.75 -16.94 21.02
CA GLN A 78 -6.46 -18.13 20.53
C GLN A 78 -7.76 -17.82 19.78
N ALA A 79 -8.51 -16.81 20.23
CA ALA A 79 -9.80 -16.42 19.63
C ALA A 79 -9.67 -15.31 18.55
N ARG A 80 -8.46 -14.80 18.32
CA ARG A 80 -8.21 -13.73 17.35
C ARG A 80 -8.67 -14.13 15.96
N PRO A 81 -9.55 -13.35 15.31
CA PRO A 81 -10.01 -13.66 13.95
C PRO A 81 -8.88 -13.48 12.92
N ALA A 82 -8.79 -14.39 11.96
CA ALA A 82 -7.81 -14.30 10.89
C ALA A 82 -8.16 -13.21 9.86
N GLN A 83 -9.44 -12.83 9.75
CA GLN A 83 -9.93 -11.74 8.91
C GLN A 83 -11.19 -11.11 9.51
N GLY A 84 -11.45 -9.87 9.10
CA GLY A 84 -12.64 -9.17 9.55
C GLY A 84 -12.73 -7.76 8.97
N SER A 85 -13.85 -7.10 9.28
CA SER A 85 -14.04 -5.70 8.92
C SER A 85 -14.97 -5.02 9.91
N PHE A 86 -14.80 -3.71 10.06
CA PHE A 86 -15.71 -2.86 10.81
C PHE A 86 -15.81 -1.48 10.18
N ARG A 87 -16.89 -0.79 10.54
CA ARG A 87 -17.10 0.61 10.15
C ARG A 87 -17.38 1.42 11.41
N THR A 88 -16.87 2.64 11.43
CA THR A 88 -17.10 3.58 12.53
C THR A 88 -17.15 5.00 11.98
N ARG A 89 -17.68 5.92 12.76
CA ARG A 89 -17.68 7.35 12.46
C ARG A 89 -16.92 8.08 13.55
N LEU A 90 -15.96 8.89 13.14
CA LEU A 90 -15.13 9.70 14.04
C LEU A 90 -14.97 11.11 13.48
N ASN A 91 -15.25 12.12 14.29
CA ASN A 91 -15.17 13.55 13.91
C ASN A 91 -15.90 13.90 12.59
N GLY A 92 -17.07 13.24 12.38
CA GLY A 92 -17.87 13.43 11.17
C GLY A 92 -17.37 12.71 9.92
N ALA A 93 -16.22 12.02 9.97
CA ALA A 93 -15.71 11.19 8.90
C ALA A 93 -16.19 9.73 9.03
N ASP A 94 -16.47 9.08 7.91
CA ASP A 94 -16.78 7.66 7.87
C ASP A 94 -15.49 6.85 7.64
N LEU A 95 -15.24 5.89 8.52
CA LEU A 95 -14.08 5.00 8.51
C LEU A 95 -14.54 3.58 8.18
N ALA A 96 -13.88 2.96 7.22
CA ALA A 96 -14.04 1.54 6.92
C ALA A 96 -12.69 0.85 7.01
N VAL A 97 -12.61 -0.18 7.83
CA VAL A 97 -11.41 -0.98 8.04
C VAL A 97 -11.72 -2.42 7.69
N SER A 98 -10.85 -3.03 6.89
CA SER A 98 -10.80 -4.48 6.73
C SER A 98 -9.41 -4.96 7.10
N PHE A 99 -9.32 -6.12 7.72
CA PHE A 99 -8.06 -6.72 8.11
C PHE A 99 -7.99 -8.19 7.73
N VAL A 100 -6.78 -8.65 7.43
CA VAL A 100 -6.48 -10.05 7.13
C VAL A 100 -5.11 -10.41 7.71
N SER A 101 -5.02 -11.61 8.27
CA SER A 101 -3.74 -12.17 8.74
C SER A 101 -2.75 -12.30 7.58
N GLU A 102 -1.48 -11.97 7.81
CA GLU A 102 -0.42 -12.17 6.83
C GLU A 102 -0.14 -13.67 6.56
N ALA A 103 -0.66 -14.59 7.39
CA ALA A 103 -0.64 -16.02 7.09
C ALA A 103 -1.48 -16.40 5.85
N ALA A 104 -2.35 -15.52 5.37
CA ALA A 104 -3.08 -15.70 4.10
C ALA A 104 -2.20 -15.61 2.84
N ARG A 105 -0.91 -15.25 2.99
CA ARG A 105 0.06 -15.04 1.89
C ARG A 105 1.28 -15.94 2.05
N VAL A 106 1.94 -16.21 0.93
CA VAL A 106 3.19 -16.99 0.90
C VAL A 106 4.33 -16.13 1.45
N ASN A 107 4.98 -16.61 2.50
CA ASN A 107 6.08 -15.88 3.12
C ASN A 107 7.40 -16.13 2.36
N LEU A 108 7.96 -15.10 1.76
CA LEU A 108 9.21 -15.19 1.00
C LEU A 108 10.39 -15.69 1.87
N ASN A 109 10.33 -15.49 3.19
CA ASN A 109 11.41 -15.86 4.10
C ASN A 109 11.31 -17.31 4.61
N ASN A 110 10.09 -17.87 4.64
CA ASN A 110 9.85 -19.14 5.33
C ASN A 110 9.26 -20.25 4.44
N ALA A 111 8.63 -19.86 3.30
CA ALA A 111 7.98 -20.82 2.42
C ALA A 111 8.96 -21.84 1.82
N SER A 112 8.48 -23.06 1.61
CA SER A 112 9.26 -24.12 0.93
C SER A 112 9.45 -23.79 -0.55
N LYS A 113 10.40 -24.47 -1.19
CA LYS A 113 10.64 -24.35 -2.64
C LYS A 113 9.39 -24.71 -3.44
N GLU A 114 8.74 -25.80 -3.06
CA GLU A 114 7.56 -26.34 -3.74
C GLU A 114 6.40 -25.34 -3.71
N LEU A 115 6.17 -24.67 -2.56
CA LEU A 115 5.12 -23.65 -2.44
C LEU A 115 5.45 -22.40 -3.26
N LEU A 116 6.71 -21.96 -3.25
CA LEU A 116 7.16 -20.83 -4.07
C LEU A 116 7.04 -21.13 -5.57
N ALA A 117 7.50 -22.31 -6.01
CA ALA A 117 7.40 -22.74 -7.40
C ALA A 117 5.93 -22.90 -7.82
N GLY A 118 5.09 -23.49 -6.97
CA GLY A 118 3.66 -23.63 -7.20
C GLY A 118 2.98 -22.27 -7.41
N LEU A 119 3.30 -21.27 -6.56
CA LEU A 119 2.76 -19.92 -6.73
C LEU A 119 3.19 -19.28 -8.06
N LEU A 120 4.47 -19.37 -8.39
CA LEU A 120 5.00 -18.79 -9.64
C LEU A 120 4.41 -19.48 -10.88
N SER A 121 4.18 -20.80 -10.83
CA SER A 121 3.50 -21.57 -11.89
C SER A 121 2.04 -21.13 -12.05
N VAL A 122 1.28 -21.02 -10.97
CA VAL A 122 -0.11 -20.50 -10.98
C VAL A 122 -0.17 -19.09 -11.58
N LEU A 123 0.85 -18.28 -11.34
CA LEU A 123 0.98 -16.92 -11.88
C LEU A 123 1.53 -16.88 -13.32
N GLY A 124 1.71 -18.04 -13.98
CA GLY A 124 2.00 -18.15 -15.40
C GLY A 124 3.49 -18.33 -15.75
N ALA A 125 4.34 -18.72 -14.79
CA ALA A 125 5.65 -19.23 -15.12
C ALA A 125 5.56 -20.66 -15.65
N ALA A 126 6.38 -21.02 -16.65
CA ALA A 126 6.54 -22.42 -17.02
C ALA A 126 7.13 -23.22 -15.85
N GLU A 127 6.78 -24.50 -15.71
CA GLU A 127 7.09 -25.33 -14.54
C GLU A 127 8.61 -25.35 -14.23
N ASP A 128 9.44 -25.59 -15.26
CA ASP A 128 10.90 -25.58 -15.10
C ASP A 128 11.42 -24.23 -14.61
N ASN A 129 10.92 -23.14 -15.19
CA ASN A 129 11.29 -21.77 -14.79
C ASN A 129 10.80 -21.45 -13.38
N ALA A 130 9.60 -21.89 -13.00
CA ALA A 130 9.05 -21.67 -11.67
C ALA A 130 9.93 -22.31 -10.58
N SER A 131 10.41 -23.53 -10.83
CA SER A 131 11.37 -24.23 -9.95
C SER A 131 12.69 -23.46 -9.84
N GLU A 132 13.26 -23.01 -10.96
CA GLU A 132 14.49 -22.20 -10.96
C GLU A 132 14.33 -20.87 -10.24
N TYR A 133 13.22 -20.17 -10.46
CA TYR A 133 12.93 -18.92 -9.76
C TYR A 133 12.77 -19.12 -8.25
N ALA A 134 12.14 -20.21 -7.82
CA ALA A 134 12.04 -20.56 -6.41
C ALA A 134 13.43 -20.80 -5.79
N ASP A 135 14.34 -21.51 -6.49
CA ASP A 135 15.72 -21.70 -6.03
C ASP A 135 16.44 -20.33 -5.85
N ARG A 136 16.25 -19.41 -6.80
CA ARG A 136 16.86 -18.07 -6.72
C ARG A 136 16.29 -17.23 -5.58
N ILE A 137 14.99 -17.33 -5.29
CA ILE A 137 14.37 -16.67 -4.12
C ILE A 137 14.99 -17.23 -2.83
N ILE A 138 15.17 -18.55 -2.74
CA ILE A 138 15.81 -19.18 -1.58
C ILE A 138 17.27 -18.76 -1.47
N ALA A 139 18.03 -18.75 -2.57
CA ALA A 139 19.42 -18.31 -2.59
C ALA A 139 19.56 -16.83 -2.18
N TRP A 140 18.59 -15.97 -2.55
CA TRP A 140 18.56 -14.57 -2.12
C TRP A 140 18.53 -14.43 -0.60
N ARG A 141 17.70 -15.23 0.07
CA ARG A 141 17.46 -15.15 1.53
C ARG A 141 18.42 -15.97 2.40
N THR A 142 19.15 -16.91 1.79
CA THR A 142 19.97 -17.89 2.52
C THR A 142 21.45 -17.54 2.40
N ARG A 143 22.16 -17.53 3.53
CA ARG A 143 23.62 -17.41 3.52
C ARG A 143 24.21 -18.71 2.96
N PRO A 144 25.07 -18.67 1.93
CA PRO A 144 25.70 -19.85 1.39
C PRO A 144 26.59 -20.52 2.45
N THR A 145 26.56 -21.85 2.49
CA THR A 145 27.42 -22.66 3.39
C THR A 145 28.82 -22.89 2.83
N GLN A 146 29.00 -22.69 1.53
CA GLN A 146 30.26 -22.67 0.80
C GLN A 146 30.28 -21.44 -0.12
N GLU A 147 31.44 -21.05 -0.68
CA GLU A 147 31.52 -19.97 -1.67
C GLU A 147 30.59 -20.29 -2.84
N GLY A 148 29.35 -19.85 -2.69
CA GLY A 148 28.28 -20.09 -3.66
C GLY A 148 28.51 -19.24 -4.88
N ASN A 149 28.26 -19.81 -6.06
CA ASN A 149 28.42 -19.18 -7.36
C ASN A 149 27.36 -18.07 -7.65
N GLU A 150 26.49 -17.73 -6.68
CA GLU A 150 25.41 -16.77 -6.88
C GLU A 150 25.95 -15.35 -7.13
N ASP A 151 26.94 -14.88 -6.37
CA ASP A 151 27.60 -13.59 -6.60
C ASP A 151 28.22 -13.49 -7.99
N ALA A 152 28.80 -14.58 -8.48
CA ALA A 152 29.36 -14.65 -9.82
C ALA A 152 28.26 -14.58 -10.90
N ARG A 153 27.09 -15.19 -10.66
CA ARG A 153 25.94 -15.10 -11.58
C ARG A 153 25.40 -13.70 -11.70
N TYR A 154 25.25 -12.96 -10.58
CA TYR A 154 24.81 -11.56 -10.60
C TYR A 154 25.83 -10.66 -11.34
N ARG A 155 27.13 -10.85 -11.09
CA ARG A 155 28.20 -10.13 -11.80
C ARG A 155 28.21 -10.46 -13.28
N ALA A 156 28.08 -11.73 -13.66
CA ALA A 156 28.01 -12.16 -15.07
C ALA A 156 26.79 -11.58 -15.80
N ALA A 157 25.69 -11.37 -15.08
CA ALA A 157 24.48 -10.70 -15.58
C ALA A 157 24.58 -9.16 -15.57
N GLY A 158 25.75 -8.57 -15.27
CA GLY A 158 25.98 -7.13 -15.24
C GLY A 158 25.27 -6.40 -14.12
N ARG A 159 24.90 -7.09 -13.04
CA ARG A 159 24.24 -6.46 -11.89
C ARG A 159 25.27 -5.80 -10.97
N PRO A 160 25.04 -4.54 -10.53
CA PRO A 160 25.95 -3.84 -9.61
C PRO A 160 25.78 -4.28 -8.14
N TYR A 161 24.99 -5.33 -7.87
CA TYR A 161 24.69 -5.85 -6.56
C TYR A 161 24.71 -7.38 -6.57
N SER A 162 24.87 -7.97 -5.38
CA SER A 162 24.82 -9.42 -5.11
C SER A 162 23.53 -9.79 -4.39
N PRO A 163 23.18 -11.09 -4.30
CA PRO A 163 22.08 -11.55 -3.46
C PRO A 163 22.26 -11.06 -2.03
N ARG A 164 21.15 -10.79 -1.35
CA ARG A 164 21.18 -10.28 0.02
C ARG A 164 21.80 -11.24 1.03
N GLN A 165 21.66 -12.56 0.79
CA GLN A 165 22.11 -13.63 1.71
C GLN A 165 21.56 -13.45 3.14
N ALA A 166 20.39 -12.85 3.25
CA ALA A 166 19.67 -12.57 4.49
C ALA A 166 18.16 -12.47 4.16
N PRO A 167 17.26 -12.63 5.15
CA PRO A 167 15.82 -12.54 4.94
C PRO A 167 15.41 -11.27 4.19
N PHE A 168 14.41 -11.38 3.33
CA PHE A 168 13.76 -10.24 2.69
C PHE A 168 13.23 -9.28 3.76
N VAL A 169 13.51 -7.99 3.61
CA VAL A 169 12.94 -6.94 4.48
C VAL A 169 11.64 -6.42 3.90
N HIS A 170 11.53 -6.43 2.55
CA HIS A 170 10.35 -5.96 1.85
C HIS A 170 10.04 -6.84 0.63
N VAL A 171 8.75 -7.01 0.31
CA VAL A 171 8.32 -7.82 -0.83
C VAL A 171 8.84 -7.31 -2.18
N ASN A 172 9.10 -6.01 -2.31
CA ASN A 172 9.64 -5.40 -3.54
C ASN A 172 11.08 -5.86 -3.86
N GLU A 173 11.82 -6.40 -2.88
CA GLU A 173 13.13 -6.99 -3.13
C GLU A 173 13.04 -8.19 -4.09
N LEU A 174 11.83 -8.77 -4.26
CA LEU A 174 11.60 -9.82 -5.25
C LEU A 174 12.00 -9.39 -6.67
N GLY A 175 11.85 -8.10 -6.99
CA GLY A 175 12.30 -7.52 -8.26
C GLY A 175 13.82 -7.45 -8.44
N LEU A 176 14.59 -7.65 -7.37
CA LEU A 176 16.06 -7.71 -7.42
C LEU A 176 16.58 -9.14 -7.60
N VAL A 177 15.73 -10.15 -7.45
CA VAL A 177 16.11 -11.56 -7.64
C VAL A 177 16.38 -11.79 -9.13
N LEU A 178 17.59 -12.28 -9.43
CA LEU A 178 18.05 -12.46 -10.79
C LEU A 178 17.14 -13.39 -11.60
N GLY A 179 16.78 -12.95 -12.81
CA GLY A 179 16.04 -13.75 -13.77
C GLY A 179 14.51 -13.79 -13.59
N LEU A 180 13.95 -13.24 -12.52
CA LEU A 180 12.51 -13.09 -12.39
C LEU A 180 12.00 -12.01 -13.37
N PRO A 181 11.04 -12.33 -14.26
CA PRO A 181 10.45 -11.34 -15.14
C PRO A 181 9.66 -10.28 -14.34
N PRO A 182 9.81 -8.97 -14.64
CA PRO A 182 9.09 -7.91 -13.91
C PRO A 182 7.57 -8.12 -13.86
N ALA A 183 6.96 -8.55 -14.96
CA ALA A 183 5.53 -8.83 -15.01
C ALA A 183 5.10 -10.00 -14.09
N LEU A 184 5.98 -10.99 -13.86
CA LEU A 184 5.73 -12.06 -12.90
C LEU A 184 5.85 -11.56 -11.48
N VAL A 185 6.85 -10.72 -11.21
CA VAL A 185 7.02 -10.06 -9.90
C VAL A 185 5.78 -9.25 -9.55
N GLU A 186 5.30 -8.37 -10.46
CA GLU A 186 4.09 -7.57 -10.24
C GLU A 186 2.87 -8.44 -9.92
N ARG A 187 2.69 -9.55 -10.64
CA ARG A 187 1.60 -10.50 -10.35
C ARG A 187 1.76 -11.20 -9.00
N ALA A 188 2.99 -11.41 -8.54
CA ALA A 188 3.26 -12.10 -7.28
C ALA A 188 3.06 -11.20 -6.04
N LEU A 189 3.32 -9.90 -6.14
CA LEU A 189 3.25 -8.97 -5.00
C LEU A 189 1.97 -9.06 -4.14
N PRO A 190 0.74 -9.25 -4.70
CA PRO A 190 -0.47 -9.38 -3.89
C PRO A 190 -0.53 -10.66 -3.03
N PHE A 191 0.22 -11.70 -3.41
CA PHE A 191 0.14 -13.04 -2.84
C PHE A 191 1.32 -13.40 -1.93
N VAL A 192 2.31 -12.52 -1.82
CA VAL A 192 3.51 -12.75 -1.02
C VAL A 192 3.59 -11.78 0.16
N THR A 193 4.33 -12.20 1.18
CA THR A 193 4.63 -11.41 2.37
C THR A 193 6.04 -11.72 2.88
N VAL A 194 6.54 -10.88 3.78
CA VAL A 194 7.75 -11.12 4.56
C VAL A 194 7.47 -11.10 6.07
N PHE A 195 6.21 -10.89 6.46
CA PHE A 195 5.83 -10.56 7.83
C PHE A 195 5.09 -11.69 8.57
N SER A 196 4.59 -12.74 7.87
CA SER A 196 3.74 -13.74 8.53
C SER A 196 4.45 -14.56 9.60
N GLY A 197 5.76 -14.75 9.49
CA GLY A 197 6.54 -15.57 10.41
C GLY A 197 6.32 -17.09 10.28
N VAL A 198 5.38 -17.54 9.44
CA VAL A 198 5.04 -18.96 9.24
C VAL A 198 5.52 -19.45 7.87
N SER A 199 5.76 -20.77 7.76
CA SER A 199 6.23 -21.40 6.52
C SER A 199 5.08 -21.82 5.59
N GLY A 200 3.94 -22.14 6.16
CA GLY A 200 2.73 -22.49 5.42
C GLY A 200 1.78 -21.31 5.27
N VAL A 201 0.61 -21.56 4.69
CA VAL A 201 -0.45 -20.57 4.51
C VAL A 201 -1.73 -20.98 5.25
N ASP A 202 -2.45 -20.01 5.77
CA ASP A 202 -3.79 -20.22 6.32
C ASP A 202 -4.79 -20.42 5.19
N ALA A 203 -5.13 -21.68 4.94
CA ALA A 203 -5.99 -22.06 3.83
C ALA A 203 -7.41 -21.50 3.92
N LEU A 204 -7.91 -21.20 5.12
CA LEU A 204 -9.26 -20.65 5.28
C LEU A 204 -9.38 -19.19 4.82
N THR A 205 -8.27 -18.43 4.88
CA THR A 205 -8.26 -17.00 4.53
C THR A 205 -7.44 -16.67 3.28
N ALA A 206 -6.58 -17.60 2.83
CA ALA A 206 -5.75 -17.39 1.64
C ALA A 206 -6.58 -17.21 0.35
N PRO A 207 -6.14 -16.35 -0.59
CA PRO A 207 -6.79 -16.21 -1.88
C PRO A 207 -6.67 -17.50 -2.72
N PRO A 208 -7.58 -17.69 -3.70
CA PRO A 208 -7.62 -18.92 -4.52
C PRO A 208 -6.30 -19.26 -5.20
N GLU A 209 -5.54 -18.25 -5.64
CA GLU A 209 -4.22 -18.43 -6.28
C GLU A 209 -3.20 -19.04 -5.32
N VAL A 210 -3.22 -18.64 -4.06
CA VAL A 210 -2.34 -19.17 -3.02
C VAL A 210 -2.73 -20.62 -2.67
N ILE A 211 -4.03 -20.92 -2.62
CA ILE A 211 -4.52 -22.28 -2.39
C ILE A 211 -4.15 -23.18 -3.59
N ALA A 212 -4.30 -22.67 -4.82
CA ALA A 212 -3.92 -23.40 -6.03
C ALA A 212 -2.41 -23.72 -6.08
N ALA A 213 -1.58 -22.89 -5.43
CA ALA A 213 -0.13 -23.06 -5.34
C ALA A 213 0.33 -24.15 -4.36
N LEU A 214 -0.57 -24.68 -3.53
CA LEU A 214 -0.21 -25.72 -2.56
C LEU A 214 0.30 -26.99 -3.26
N PRO A 215 1.43 -27.56 -2.84
CA PRO A 215 1.98 -28.77 -3.43
C PRO A 215 0.97 -29.92 -3.40
N GLY A 216 0.74 -30.55 -4.54
CA GLY A 216 -0.26 -31.62 -4.68
C GLY A 216 -1.70 -31.17 -4.84
N MET A 217 -1.95 -29.85 -4.98
CA MET A 217 -3.28 -29.32 -5.26
C MET A 217 -3.73 -29.68 -6.67
N THR A 218 -4.94 -30.26 -6.79
CA THR A 218 -5.57 -30.52 -8.10
C THR A 218 -6.70 -29.54 -8.36
N PRO A 219 -7.09 -29.31 -9.63
CA PRO A 219 -8.22 -28.44 -9.94
C PRO A 219 -9.56 -28.90 -9.33
N LEU A 220 -9.73 -30.20 -9.12
CA LEU A 220 -10.92 -30.74 -8.47
C LEU A 220 -10.92 -30.45 -6.97
N THR A 221 -9.82 -30.75 -6.28
CA THR A 221 -9.65 -30.49 -4.83
C THR A 221 -9.76 -28.99 -4.54
N LEU A 222 -9.16 -28.15 -5.38
CA LEU A 222 -9.26 -26.70 -5.26
C LEU A 222 -10.72 -26.21 -5.28
N ARG A 223 -11.49 -26.65 -6.30
CA ARG A 223 -12.91 -26.26 -6.41
C ARG A 223 -13.73 -26.74 -5.23
N GLN A 224 -13.57 -27.97 -4.80
CA GLN A 224 -14.26 -28.52 -3.63
C GLN A 224 -13.91 -27.73 -2.38
N PHE A 225 -12.61 -27.55 -2.12
CA PHE A 225 -12.14 -26.79 -0.96
C PHE A 225 -12.68 -25.36 -0.94
N LEU A 226 -12.63 -24.62 -2.04
CA LEU A 226 -13.13 -23.24 -2.11
C LEU A 226 -14.66 -23.14 -1.90
N ASN A 227 -15.42 -24.14 -2.33
CA ASN A 227 -16.85 -24.20 -2.08
C ASN A 227 -17.18 -24.48 -0.60
N ASP A 228 -16.43 -25.36 0.02
CA ASP A 228 -16.75 -25.88 1.36
C ASP A 228 -16.05 -25.09 2.48
N ARG A 229 -14.99 -24.33 2.18
CA ARG A 229 -14.13 -23.66 3.19
C ARG A 229 -14.87 -22.74 4.15
N ALA A 230 -15.98 -22.12 3.72
CA ALA A 230 -16.76 -21.22 4.57
C ALA A 230 -17.49 -21.98 5.70
N ALA A 231 -17.77 -23.27 5.52
CA ALA A 231 -18.39 -24.15 6.49
C ALA A 231 -17.40 -24.98 7.30
N LEU A 232 -16.10 -24.98 6.89
CA LEU A 232 -15.08 -25.74 7.60
C LEU A 232 -14.80 -25.13 8.99
N PRO A 233 -14.70 -25.94 10.02
CA PRO A 233 -14.23 -25.47 11.31
C PRO A 233 -12.78 -25.02 11.23
N ASN A 234 -12.39 -24.05 12.06
CA ASN A 234 -11.01 -23.62 12.19
C ASN A 234 -10.20 -24.64 13.01
N ASP A 235 -10.10 -25.85 12.48
CA ASP A 235 -9.39 -26.99 13.06
C ASP A 235 -8.41 -27.58 12.05
N ALA A 236 -7.19 -27.84 12.50
CA ALA A 236 -6.11 -28.33 11.65
C ALA A 236 -6.43 -29.69 10.98
N ALA A 237 -7.11 -30.59 11.68
CA ALA A 237 -7.46 -31.90 11.16
C ALA A 237 -8.54 -31.81 10.07
N ALA A 238 -9.57 -30.98 10.27
CA ALA A 238 -10.62 -30.75 9.28
C ALA A 238 -10.04 -30.09 8.00
N ILE A 239 -9.19 -29.08 8.15
CA ILE A 239 -8.52 -28.39 7.03
C ILE A 239 -7.62 -29.37 6.28
N ALA A 240 -6.81 -30.16 7.00
CA ALA A 240 -5.93 -31.15 6.39
C ALA A 240 -6.71 -32.25 5.65
N SER A 241 -7.85 -32.69 6.18
CA SER A 241 -8.74 -33.66 5.52
C SER A 241 -9.31 -33.09 4.21
N ALA A 242 -9.78 -31.83 4.22
CA ALA A 242 -10.33 -31.17 3.05
C ALA A 242 -9.28 -30.89 1.96
N LEU A 243 -8.02 -30.62 2.34
CA LEU A 243 -6.91 -30.39 1.40
C LEU A 243 -6.29 -31.69 0.87
N GLY A 244 -6.47 -32.81 1.57
CA GLY A 244 -5.92 -34.12 1.17
C GLY A 244 -4.39 -34.10 1.01
N ALA A 245 -3.90 -34.36 -0.21
CA ALA A 245 -2.46 -34.36 -0.52
C ALA A 245 -1.83 -32.96 -0.38
N ALA A 246 -2.59 -31.87 -0.56
CA ALA A 246 -2.10 -30.50 -0.55
C ALA A 246 -1.91 -29.92 0.87
N LYS A 247 -2.10 -30.69 1.92
CA LYS A 247 -2.01 -30.25 3.33
C LYS A 247 -0.60 -29.86 3.79
N SER A 248 0.45 -30.26 3.11
CA SER A 248 1.84 -30.14 3.58
C SER A 248 2.31 -28.70 3.80
N SER A 249 1.77 -27.75 3.02
CA SER A 249 2.09 -26.33 3.12
C SER A 249 0.93 -25.48 3.68
N ALA A 250 -0.13 -26.11 4.19
CA ALA A 250 -1.16 -25.44 4.96
C ALA A 250 -0.75 -25.39 6.43
N THR A 251 -1.10 -24.30 7.12
CA THR A 251 -0.81 -24.14 8.54
C THR A 251 -2.06 -23.70 9.29
N ALA A 252 -2.21 -24.21 10.51
CA ALA A 252 -3.15 -23.68 11.50
C ALA A 252 -2.47 -22.67 12.44
N GLN A 253 -1.14 -22.48 12.29
CA GLN A 253 -0.39 -21.51 13.09
C GLN A 253 -0.80 -20.09 12.71
N LYS A 254 -1.22 -19.32 13.71
CA LYS A 254 -1.63 -17.93 13.53
C LYS A 254 -0.41 -17.03 13.38
N SER A 255 -0.46 -16.13 12.40
CA SER A 255 0.49 -15.05 12.31
C SER A 255 0.18 -13.97 13.36
N GLN A 256 1.23 -13.34 13.87
CA GLN A 256 1.10 -12.12 14.68
C GLN A 256 0.97 -10.86 13.81
N ALA A 257 1.17 -10.96 12.50
CA ALA A 257 1.09 -9.82 11.58
C ALA A 257 -0.27 -9.79 10.85
N TYR A 258 -0.83 -8.59 10.75
CA TYR A 258 -2.10 -8.31 10.11
C TYR A 258 -1.97 -7.17 9.12
N ARG A 259 -2.54 -7.34 7.95
CA ARG A 259 -2.69 -6.29 6.95
C ARG A 259 -4.03 -5.62 7.11
N LEU A 260 -4.00 -4.32 7.28
CA LEU A 260 -5.17 -3.45 7.40
C LEU A 260 -5.35 -2.69 6.10
N LEU A 261 -6.55 -2.67 5.55
CA LEU A 261 -6.95 -1.74 4.50
C LEU A 261 -7.94 -0.76 5.13
N ILE A 262 -7.54 0.49 5.20
CA ILE A 262 -8.28 1.56 5.85
C ILE A 262 -8.73 2.54 4.78
N SER A 263 -10.02 2.87 4.76
CA SER A 263 -10.61 3.91 3.92
C SER A 263 -11.27 4.94 4.80
N VAL A 264 -10.97 6.21 4.54
CA VAL A 264 -11.51 7.37 5.26
C VAL A 264 -12.25 8.23 4.26
N ARG A 265 -13.54 8.52 4.53
CA ARG A 265 -14.32 9.51 3.81
C ARG A 265 -14.59 10.69 4.71
N LEU A 266 -13.99 11.82 4.38
CA LEU A 266 -14.12 13.06 5.13
C LEU A 266 -15.48 13.75 4.85
N PRO A 267 -15.95 14.66 5.75
CA PRO A 267 -17.22 15.38 5.57
C PRO A 267 -17.29 16.22 4.27
N ASN A 268 -16.14 16.65 3.74
CA ASN A 268 -16.05 17.36 2.48
C ASN A 268 -16.08 16.47 1.24
N GLY A 269 -16.36 15.17 1.39
CA GLY A 269 -16.43 14.16 0.33
C GLY A 269 -15.09 13.63 -0.17
N ARG A 270 -13.95 14.11 0.34
CA ARG A 270 -12.63 13.56 -0.02
C ARG A 270 -12.46 12.18 0.60
N GLU A 271 -11.89 11.29 -0.20
CA GLU A 271 -11.53 9.94 0.24
C GLU A 271 -10.01 9.80 0.32
N SER A 272 -9.56 9.05 1.31
CA SER A 272 -8.16 8.64 1.47
C SER A 272 -8.14 7.18 1.88
N SER A 273 -7.13 6.44 1.44
CA SER A 273 -6.97 5.03 1.80
C SER A 273 -5.52 4.69 2.03
N SER A 274 -5.26 3.82 3.00
CA SER A 274 -3.92 3.32 3.29
C SER A 274 -3.97 1.82 3.52
N GLU A 275 -2.90 1.14 3.09
CA GLU A 275 -2.63 -0.26 3.42
C GLU A 275 -1.50 -0.29 4.44
N ILE A 276 -1.75 -0.89 5.60
CA ILE A 276 -0.83 -0.89 6.73
C ILE A 276 -0.67 -2.33 7.22
N VAL A 277 0.56 -2.75 7.45
CA VAL A 277 0.84 -4.03 8.12
C VAL A 277 1.29 -3.76 9.53
N ILE A 278 0.60 -4.35 10.49
CA ILE A 278 0.94 -4.29 11.90
C ILE A 278 1.37 -5.66 12.41
N GLY A 279 2.33 -5.69 13.32
CA GLY A 279 2.72 -6.87 14.10
C GLY A 279 2.22 -6.73 15.53
N LEU A 280 1.47 -7.72 16.02
CA LEU A 280 0.93 -7.77 17.37
C LEU A 280 1.90 -8.49 18.31
N GLY A 281 2.07 -7.99 19.52
CA GLY A 281 2.95 -8.59 20.53
C GLY A 281 4.44 -8.30 20.28
N GLY A 282 5.28 -8.72 21.23
CA GLY A 282 6.75 -8.66 21.10
C GLY A 282 7.43 -7.49 21.81
N GLY A 283 6.88 -6.96 22.90
CA GLY A 283 7.51 -5.92 23.71
C GLY A 283 6.52 -5.18 24.62
N GLU A 284 6.94 -4.02 25.10
CA GLU A 284 6.10 -3.11 25.89
C GLU A 284 4.97 -2.50 25.05
N ASP A 285 5.17 -2.38 23.75
CA ASP A 285 4.16 -1.85 22.83
C ASP A 285 3.12 -2.92 22.44
N PRO A 286 1.83 -2.59 22.42
CA PRO A 286 0.76 -3.52 22.04
C PRO A 286 0.85 -3.97 20.58
N TYR A 287 1.44 -3.17 19.71
CA TYR A 287 1.70 -3.47 18.30
C TYR A 287 2.85 -2.64 17.74
N ARG A 288 3.36 -3.05 16.59
CA ARG A 288 4.34 -2.30 15.79
C ARG A 288 3.86 -2.16 14.36
N VAL A 289 4.08 -1.01 13.73
CA VAL A 289 3.86 -0.83 12.30
C VAL A 289 5.05 -1.43 11.54
N LEU A 290 4.77 -2.39 10.66
CA LEU A 290 5.77 -3.10 9.85
C LEU A 290 5.85 -2.53 8.44
N SER A 291 4.72 -2.02 7.90
CA SER A 291 4.66 -1.37 6.59
C SER A 291 3.52 -0.37 6.58
N TRP A 292 3.70 0.74 5.86
CA TRP A 292 2.69 1.75 5.65
C TRP A 292 2.74 2.22 4.20
N GLN A 293 1.62 2.13 3.49
CA GLN A 293 1.48 2.58 2.11
C GLN A 293 0.18 3.38 1.98
N ASP A 294 0.32 4.62 1.54
CA ASP A 294 -0.82 5.49 1.24
C ASP A 294 -1.33 5.24 -0.20
N ASP A 295 -2.55 5.68 -0.48
CA ASP A 295 -3.23 5.56 -1.79
C ASP A 295 -3.39 4.12 -2.31
N ALA A 296 -3.61 3.16 -1.41
CA ALA A 296 -3.76 1.74 -1.73
C ALA A 296 -4.90 1.44 -2.74
N THR A 297 -5.94 2.26 -2.79
CA THR A 297 -7.08 2.12 -3.73
C THR A 297 -6.71 2.41 -5.19
N VAL A 298 -5.78 3.30 -5.44
CA VAL A 298 -5.31 3.62 -6.80
C VAL A 298 -4.60 2.41 -7.40
N ARG A 299 -3.79 1.70 -6.61
CA ARG A 299 -3.07 0.50 -7.06
C ARG A 299 -4.00 -0.67 -7.39
N ARG A 300 -5.10 -0.89 -6.63
CA ARG A 300 -6.06 -1.96 -6.95
C ARG A 300 -6.83 -1.73 -8.26
N ARG A 301 -7.20 -0.49 -8.57
CA ARG A 301 -7.88 -0.16 -9.85
C ARG A 301 -6.99 -0.36 -11.07
N THR A 302 -5.69 -0.18 -10.96
CA THR A 302 -4.73 -0.42 -12.05
C THR A 302 -4.41 -1.91 -12.25
N GLN A 303 -4.60 -2.76 -11.22
CA GLN A 303 -4.40 -4.21 -11.30
C GLN A 303 -5.65 -5.00 -11.75
N THR A 304 -6.84 -4.42 -11.67
CA THR A 304 -8.11 -5.01 -12.13
C THR A 304 -8.60 -4.41 -13.45
N GLY A 305 -7.73 -3.79 -14.23
CA GLY A 305 -8.01 -3.37 -15.61
C GLY A 305 -8.23 -4.60 -16.52
N PRO A 306 -9.08 -4.45 -17.58
CA PRO A 306 -9.72 -5.54 -18.30
C PRO A 306 -8.76 -6.52 -18.95
#